data_41b92fc9d7f4084778bfb18b0a1808eb
#
_entry.id   41b92fc9d7f4084778bfb18b0a1808eb
#
_cell.length_a   1.000
_cell.length_b   1.000
_cell.length_c   1.000
_cell.angle_alpha   90.00
_cell.angle_beta   90.00
_cell.angle_gamma   90.00
#
_symmetry.space_group_name_H-M   'P 1'
#
loop_
_entity.id
_entity.type
_entity.pdbx_description
1 polymer ?
#
loop_
_entity_poly.entity_id
_entity_poly.type
_entity_poly.pdbx_seq_one_letter_code
_entity_poly.pdbx_strand_id
1 'polypeptide(L)'
;MRPRRRPSAPGPDRFILLPDIVTFWRGPLDALRRTCLRSQIAAGHKVTVYSFDTVPGLPDGVGNAGAEAILPYAFSERLRPAQPDGSWRDWTTLQFSDFFRMRLMATRAGLWLDADVLLLKPVEIDPAKPYFAWERRRQLGNSVLYLRPDDPIVTAFADLMRQDELTPDWLALRHRLTFALRRLRGGSKRLSDIRVAIYGPAALTALAARFGELRHALPKKSFYAVHAEPKLFFEPTNFSALIADPDIIGLHISPKGRGSQPPVQGSLYAWAAERFGR
;
A
#
# COMPACT_ATOMS: atom_id res chain seq x y z
N MET A 1 -2.77 -52.87 6.96
CA MET A 1 -2.02 -52.25 5.87
C MET A 1 -2.88 -51.15 5.28
N ARG A 2 -2.58 -49.84 5.52
CA ARG A 2 -3.30 -48.74 4.90
C ARG A 2 -2.69 -48.46 3.51
N PRO A 3 -3.49 -48.24 2.47
CA PRO A 3 -2.96 -47.95 1.14
C PRO A 3 -2.22 -46.61 1.14
N ARG A 4 -1.00 -46.55 0.61
CA ARG A 4 -0.22 -45.35 0.37
C ARG A 4 -0.99 -44.50 -0.64
N ARG A 5 -1.36 -43.25 -0.26
CA ARG A 5 -1.87 -42.22 -1.19
C ARG A 5 -0.77 -41.96 -2.23
N ARG A 6 -1.09 -42.14 -3.48
CA ARG A 6 -0.27 -41.68 -4.62
C ARG A 6 -0.11 -40.17 -4.51
N PRO A 7 1.08 -39.59 -4.77
CA PRO A 7 1.21 -38.13 -4.90
C PRO A 7 0.28 -37.66 -6.03
N SER A 8 -0.50 -36.64 -5.76
CA SER A 8 -1.33 -35.96 -6.75
C SER A 8 -0.42 -35.41 -7.84
N ALA A 9 -0.84 -35.58 -9.10
CA ALA A 9 -0.18 -34.97 -10.25
C ALA A 9 0.00 -33.46 -10.03
N PRO A 10 1.13 -32.86 -10.51
CA PRO A 10 1.29 -31.42 -10.46
C PRO A 10 0.10 -30.79 -11.21
N GLY A 11 -0.57 -29.87 -10.53
CA GLY A 11 -1.62 -29.07 -11.15
C GLY A 11 -1.05 -28.23 -12.29
N PRO A 12 -1.89 -27.65 -13.18
CA PRO A 12 -1.45 -26.86 -14.31
C PRO A 12 -0.44 -25.81 -13.86
N ASP A 13 0.65 -25.65 -14.62
CA ASP A 13 1.75 -24.72 -14.36
C ASP A 13 1.20 -23.38 -13.89
N ARG A 14 1.42 -23.01 -12.63
CA ARG A 14 1.09 -21.69 -12.12
C ARG A 14 2.05 -20.72 -12.78
N PHE A 15 1.53 -19.88 -13.64
CA PHE A 15 2.31 -18.77 -14.17
C PHE A 15 2.58 -17.79 -13.04
N ILE A 16 3.83 -17.74 -12.57
CA ILE A 16 4.29 -16.83 -11.52
C ILE A 16 5.02 -15.67 -12.22
N LEU A 17 4.67 -14.46 -11.83
CA LEU A 17 5.25 -13.23 -12.35
C LEU A 17 6.02 -12.51 -11.25
N LEU A 18 7.22 -12.03 -11.59
CA LEU A 18 7.92 -10.99 -10.82
C LEU A 18 7.45 -9.63 -11.36
N PRO A 19 6.53 -8.94 -10.66
CA PRO A 19 5.93 -7.72 -11.21
C PRO A 19 6.86 -6.52 -11.09
N ASP A 20 6.68 -5.54 -11.97
CA ASP A 20 7.17 -4.18 -11.72
C ASP A 20 6.51 -3.62 -10.47
N ILE A 21 7.25 -2.91 -9.63
CA ILE A 21 6.73 -2.22 -8.45
C ILE A 21 6.45 -0.75 -8.81
N VAL A 22 5.28 -0.29 -8.39
CA VAL A 22 4.82 1.08 -8.58
C VAL A 22 4.38 1.69 -7.25
N THR A 23 4.68 2.97 -7.06
CA THR A 23 4.25 3.73 -5.88
C THR A 23 4.01 5.19 -6.25
N PHE A 24 3.38 5.94 -5.35
CA PHE A 24 3.22 7.39 -5.48
C PHE A 24 3.93 8.09 -4.32
N TRP A 25 4.66 9.14 -4.64
CA TRP A 25 5.34 9.95 -3.65
C TRP A 25 5.26 11.44 -3.98
N ARG A 26 5.33 12.27 -2.95
CA ARG A 26 5.39 13.72 -3.08
C ARG A 26 6.39 14.30 -2.07
N GLY A 27 7.28 15.15 -2.56
CA GLY A 27 8.34 15.77 -1.77
C GLY A 27 9.60 14.91 -1.64
N PRO A 28 10.57 15.32 -0.81
CA PRO A 28 11.82 14.61 -0.66
C PRO A 28 11.64 13.26 0.03
N LEU A 29 12.46 12.28 -0.37
CA LEU A 29 12.53 10.99 0.31
C LEU A 29 13.46 11.06 1.51
N ASP A 30 13.00 10.59 2.66
CA ASP A 30 13.87 10.38 3.83
C ASP A 30 14.74 9.12 3.67
N ALA A 31 15.68 8.95 4.62
CA ALA A 31 16.64 7.85 4.58
C ALA A 31 15.95 6.47 4.62
N LEU A 32 14.90 6.34 5.42
CA LEU A 32 14.14 5.08 5.53
C LEU A 32 13.53 4.68 4.18
N ARG A 33 12.84 5.62 3.52
CA ARG A 33 12.17 5.33 2.25
C ARG A 33 13.15 5.03 1.13
N ARG A 34 14.29 5.73 1.11
CA ARG A 34 15.38 5.38 0.20
C ARG A 34 15.87 3.95 0.41
N THR A 35 16.07 3.54 1.67
CA THR A 35 16.46 2.17 2.03
C THR A 35 15.41 1.15 1.58
N CYS A 36 14.13 1.43 1.79
CA CYS A 36 13.05 0.56 1.34
C CYS A 36 13.00 0.42 -0.19
N LEU A 37 13.08 1.52 -0.94
CA LEU A 37 13.09 1.47 -2.41
C LEU A 37 14.31 0.68 -2.95
N ARG A 38 15.50 0.86 -2.35
CA ARG A 38 16.67 0.06 -2.72
C ARG A 38 16.51 -1.42 -2.40
N SER A 39 15.84 -1.78 -1.30
CA SER A 39 15.54 -3.17 -1.00
C SER A 39 14.64 -3.81 -2.06
N GLN A 40 13.71 -3.04 -2.63
CA GLN A 40 12.82 -3.49 -3.70
C GLN A 40 13.60 -3.76 -5.01
N ILE A 41 14.57 -2.89 -5.35
CA ILE A 41 15.50 -3.12 -6.47
C ILE A 41 16.38 -4.35 -6.19
N ALA A 42 16.95 -4.45 -5.00
CA ALA A 42 17.81 -5.57 -4.61
C ALA A 42 17.07 -6.91 -4.63
N ALA A 43 15.74 -6.89 -4.44
CA ALA A 43 14.88 -8.04 -4.61
C ALA A 43 14.59 -8.38 -6.10
N GLY A 44 15.15 -7.64 -7.06
CA GLY A 44 15.05 -7.90 -8.49
C GLY A 44 13.90 -7.21 -9.22
N HIS A 45 13.16 -6.33 -8.53
CA HIS A 45 12.05 -5.62 -9.15
C HIS A 45 12.51 -4.35 -9.87
N LYS A 46 11.87 -4.03 -10.99
CA LYS A 46 11.89 -2.68 -11.54
C LYS A 46 10.95 -1.82 -10.70
N VAL A 47 11.44 -0.67 -10.21
CA VAL A 47 10.69 0.19 -9.31
C VAL A 47 10.43 1.54 -9.97
N THR A 48 9.18 2.01 -9.96
CA THR A 48 8.78 3.31 -10.49
C THR A 48 8.01 4.10 -9.43
N VAL A 49 8.51 5.29 -9.12
CA VAL A 49 7.82 6.27 -8.27
C VAL A 49 7.09 7.26 -9.16
N TYR A 50 5.77 7.31 -9.02
CA TYR A 50 4.96 8.35 -9.66
C TYR A 50 4.91 9.60 -8.78
N SER A 51 5.06 10.76 -9.39
CA SER A 51 4.97 12.05 -8.69
C SER A 51 4.55 13.16 -9.65
N PHE A 52 4.12 14.29 -9.11
CA PHE A 52 3.84 15.50 -9.91
C PHE A 52 5.13 16.26 -10.26
N ASP A 53 6.14 16.14 -9.41
CA ASP A 53 7.41 16.82 -9.52
C ASP A 53 8.57 15.81 -9.45
N THR A 54 9.79 16.26 -9.75
CA THR A 54 10.99 15.47 -9.47
C THR A 54 11.09 15.17 -7.97
N VAL A 55 11.35 13.92 -7.63
CA VAL A 55 11.45 13.46 -6.22
C VAL A 55 12.90 13.60 -5.75
N PRO A 56 13.21 14.58 -4.86
CA PRO A 56 14.56 14.70 -4.31
C PRO A 56 14.96 13.46 -3.50
N GLY A 57 16.18 12.98 -3.74
CA GLY A 57 16.71 11.79 -3.05
C GLY A 57 16.23 10.47 -3.58
N LEU A 58 15.69 10.43 -4.81
CA LEU A 58 15.34 9.17 -5.47
C LEU A 58 16.60 8.32 -5.67
N PRO A 59 16.59 7.04 -5.25
CA PRO A 59 17.75 6.16 -5.44
C PRO A 59 18.04 5.86 -6.91
N ASP A 60 19.30 5.62 -7.25
CA ASP A 60 19.67 5.12 -8.56
C ASP A 60 18.94 3.82 -8.90
N GLY A 61 18.53 3.67 -10.15
CA GLY A 61 17.75 2.51 -10.61
C GLY A 61 16.24 2.61 -10.34
N VAL A 62 15.77 3.58 -9.57
CA VAL A 62 14.34 3.87 -9.40
C VAL A 62 13.89 4.85 -10.49
N GLY A 63 12.88 4.45 -11.27
CA GLY A 63 12.25 5.33 -12.26
C GLY A 63 11.39 6.40 -11.60
N ASN A 64 11.34 7.60 -12.21
CA ASN A 64 10.37 8.63 -11.87
C ASN A 64 9.41 8.84 -13.05
N ALA A 65 8.11 8.76 -12.81
CA ALA A 65 7.07 8.92 -13.82
C ALA A 65 6.06 10.00 -13.42
N GLY A 66 5.47 10.66 -14.41
CA GLY A 66 4.47 11.70 -14.18
C GLY A 66 3.16 11.13 -13.63
N ALA A 67 2.70 11.65 -12.50
CA ALA A 67 1.46 11.23 -11.86
C ALA A 67 0.21 11.79 -12.56
N GLU A 68 0.33 12.93 -13.25
CA GLU A 68 -0.78 13.67 -13.84
C GLU A 68 -1.59 12.83 -14.85
N ALA A 69 -0.92 11.98 -15.63
CA ALA A 69 -1.57 11.10 -16.61
C ALA A 69 -2.39 9.96 -15.96
N ILE A 70 -2.08 9.58 -14.73
CA ILE A 70 -2.79 8.51 -13.99
C ILE A 70 -3.97 9.09 -13.22
N LEU A 71 -3.73 10.14 -12.45
CA LEU A 71 -4.74 10.85 -11.69
C LEU A 71 -4.33 12.32 -11.56
N PRO A 72 -5.09 13.25 -12.19
CA PRO A 72 -4.75 14.66 -12.18
C PRO A 72 -4.65 15.26 -10.78
N TYR A 73 -3.72 16.20 -10.61
CA TYR A 73 -3.54 16.93 -9.34
C TYR A 73 -4.87 17.56 -8.86
N ALA A 74 -5.67 18.10 -9.80
CA ALA A 74 -6.98 18.69 -9.51
C ALA A 74 -7.95 17.75 -8.79
N PHE A 75 -7.75 16.41 -8.86
CA PHE A 75 -8.57 15.46 -8.10
C PHE A 75 -8.44 15.67 -6.59
N SER A 76 -7.32 16.19 -6.10
CA SER A 76 -7.11 16.47 -4.68
C SER A 76 -8.14 17.44 -4.10
N GLU A 77 -8.64 18.37 -4.92
CA GLU A 77 -9.66 19.35 -4.51
C GLU A 77 -11.00 18.69 -4.13
N ARG A 78 -11.26 17.53 -4.67
CA ARG A 78 -12.46 16.73 -4.32
C ARG A 78 -12.31 16.06 -2.94
N LEU A 79 -11.07 15.86 -2.49
CA LEU A 79 -10.75 15.32 -1.17
C LEU A 79 -10.71 16.44 -0.14
N ARG A 80 -9.74 17.32 -0.28
CA ARG A 80 -9.56 18.54 0.52
C ARG A 80 -8.85 19.60 -0.30
N PRO A 81 -9.25 20.86 -0.18
CA PRO A 81 -8.52 21.94 -0.83
C PRO A 81 -7.05 21.94 -0.38
N ALA A 82 -6.17 22.28 -1.31
CA ALA A 82 -4.78 22.60 -0.99
C ALA A 82 -4.73 23.79 0.00
N GLN A 83 -3.64 23.88 0.75
CA GLN A 83 -3.38 25.05 1.57
C GLN A 83 -3.04 26.28 0.68
N PRO A 84 -3.07 27.51 1.21
CA PRO A 84 -2.77 28.70 0.41
C PRO A 84 -1.40 28.68 -0.28
N ASP A 85 -0.43 27.95 0.28
CA ASP A 85 0.91 27.74 -0.30
C ASP A 85 0.96 26.59 -1.32
N GLY A 86 -0.18 26.00 -1.70
CA GLY A 86 -0.30 24.87 -2.60
C GLY A 86 0.08 23.52 -1.99
N SER A 87 0.48 23.47 -0.73
CA SER A 87 0.77 22.20 -0.05
C SER A 87 -0.49 21.41 0.26
N TRP A 88 -0.36 20.11 0.34
CA TRP A 88 -1.44 19.23 0.81
C TRP A 88 -1.29 18.96 2.30
N ARG A 89 -2.41 18.81 2.97
CA ARG A 89 -2.42 18.22 4.32
C ARG A 89 -2.11 16.74 4.22
N ASP A 90 -1.50 16.17 5.26
CA ASP A 90 -1.11 14.74 5.30
C ASP A 90 -2.25 13.80 4.88
N TRP A 91 -3.47 14.07 5.36
CA TRP A 91 -4.63 13.27 5.02
C TRP A 91 -5.03 13.36 3.54
N THR A 92 -4.82 14.50 2.90
CA THR A 92 -5.06 14.65 1.47
C THR A 92 -4.12 13.77 0.68
N THR A 93 -2.84 13.77 1.02
CA THR A 93 -1.83 12.92 0.39
C THR A 93 -2.18 11.43 0.54
N LEU A 94 -2.55 11.00 1.75
CA LEU A 94 -2.93 9.61 2.02
C LEU A 94 -4.17 9.18 1.22
N GLN A 95 -5.22 10.00 1.22
CA GLN A 95 -6.45 9.69 0.49
C GLN A 95 -6.27 9.77 -1.02
N PHE A 96 -5.48 10.73 -1.51
CA PHE A 96 -5.12 10.81 -2.92
C PHE A 96 -4.37 9.53 -3.35
N SER A 97 -3.41 9.08 -2.56
CA SER A 97 -2.68 7.84 -2.78
C SER A 97 -3.61 6.61 -2.83
N ASP A 98 -4.69 6.59 -2.04
CA ASP A 98 -5.69 5.51 -2.09
C ASP A 98 -6.42 5.44 -3.45
N PHE A 99 -6.80 6.59 -4.03
CA PHE A 99 -7.37 6.63 -5.37
C PHE A 99 -6.33 6.39 -6.46
N PHE A 100 -5.13 6.93 -6.28
CA PHE A 100 -4.05 6.80 -7.25
C PHE A 100 -3.66 5.34 -7.47
N ARG A 101 -3.50 4.54 -6.39
CA ARG A 101 -3.20 3.11 -6.50
C ARG A 101 -4.27 2.33 -7.25
N MET A 102 -5.54 2.67 -7.05
CA MET A 102 -6.63 2.02 -7.80
C MET A 102 -6.62 2.39 -9.28
N ARG A 103 -6.25 3.63 -9.62
CA ARG A 103 -6.04 4.02 -11.02
C ARG A 103 -4.86 3.27 -11.66
N LEU A 104 -3.77 3.08 -10.91
CA LEU A 104 -2.65 2.26 -11.39
C LEU A 104 -3.05 0.80 -11.63
N MET A 105 -3.87 0.20 -10.76
CA MET A 105 -4.40 -1.14 -10.98
C MET A 105 -5.21 -1.23 -12.27
N ALA A 106 -6.02 -0.21 -12.57
CA ALA A 106 -6.79 -0.13 -13.82
C ALA A 106 -5.92 -0.07 -15.09
N THR A 107 -4.66 0.39 -14.98
CA THR A 107 -3.73 0.51 -16.12
C THR A 107 -2.74 -0.65 -16.27
N ARG A 108 -2.81 -1.67 -15.42
CA ARG A 108 -1.82 -2.78 -15.35
C ARG A 108 -0.39 -2.30 -15.07
N ALA A 109 -0.22 -1.22 -14.34
CA ALA A 109 1.11 -0.62 -14.10
C ALA A 109 2.05 -1.52 -13.28
N GLY A 110 1.53 -2.51 -12.57
CA GLY A 110 2.32 -3.44 -11.76
C GLY A 110 1.74 -3.67 -10.37
N LEU A 111 2.59 -4.14 -9.46
CA LEU A 111 2.27 -4.29 -8.03
C LEU A 111 2.45 -2.94 -7.34
N TRP A 112 1.42 -2.46 -6.68
CA TRP A 112 1.58 -1.34 -5.74
C TRP A 112 2.33 -1.79 -4.49
N LEU A 113 3.35 -1.03 -4.12
CA LEU A 113 4.05 -1.19 -2.86
C LEU A 113 4.33 0.18 -2.26
N ASP A 114 3.89 0.44 -1.02
CA ASP A 114 4.19 1.72 -0.37
C ASP A 114 5.71 1.94 -0.25
N ALA A 115 6.17 3.17 -0.36
CA ALA A 115 7.59 3.52 -0.35
C ALA A 115 8.30 3.19 0.98
N ASP A 116 7.56 2.85 2.03
CA ASP A 116 8.05 2.42 3.34
C ASP A 116 7.86 0.91 3.59
N VAL A 117 7.79 0.12 2.53
CA VAL A 117 7.86 -1.33 2.59
C VAL A 117 9.28 -1.80 2.26
N LEU A 118 9.97 -2.34 3.26
CA LEU A 118 11.26 -3.01 3.11
C LEU A 118 11.04 -4.44 2.61
N LEU A 119 11.56 -4.80 1.44
CA LEU A 119 11.53 -6.18 0.96
C LEU A 119 12.71 -6.98 1.51
N LEU A 120 12.43 -8.19 1.99
CA LEU A 120 13.42 -9.18 2.40
C LEU A 120 13.70 -10.20 1.30
N LYS A 121 12.76 -10.37 0.38
CA LYS A 121 12.81 -11.27 -0.78
C LYS A 121 11.88 -10.80 -1.90
N PRO A 122 12.00 -11.36 -3.12
CA PRO A 122 11.11 -11.04 -4.24
C PRO A 122 9.64 -11.26 -3.91
N VAL A 123 8.77 -10.41 -4.46
CA VAL A 123 7.32 -10.61 -4.43
C VAL A 123 6.92 -11.30 -5.73
N GLU A 124 6.45 -12.51 -5.62
CA GLU A 124 5.93 -13.28 -6.75
C GLU A 124 4.41 -13.30 -6.71
N ILE A 125 3.77 -13.02 -7.82
CA ILE A 125 2.31 -12.98 -7.92
C ILE A 125 1.78 -13.95 -8.99
N ASP A 126 0.58 -14.48 -8.74
CA ASP A 126 -0.26 -15.08 -9.76
C ASP A 126 -1.10 -13.95 -10.40
N PRO A 127 -0.84 -13.54 -11.67
CA PRO A 127 -1.51 -12.39 -12.25
C PRO A 127 -3.02 -12.61 -12.47
N ALA A 128 -3.52 -13.83 -12.29
CA ALA A 128 -4.94 -14.13 -12.35
C ALA A 128 -5.67 -13.86 -11.04
N LYS A 129 -4.95 -13.55 -9.94
CA LYS A 129 -5.52 -13.39 -8.60
C LYS A 129 -5.16 -12.04 -7.98
N PRO A 130 -6.03 -11.49 -7.12
CA PRO A 130 -5.66 -10.35 -6.31
C PRO A 130 -4.54 -10.72 -5.33
N TYR A 131 -3.70 -9.73 -4.99
CA TYR A 131 -2.60 -9.89 -4.06
C TYR A 131 -2.64 -8.75 -3.05
N PHE A 132 -2.87 -9.08 -1.79
CA PHE A 132 -2.90 -8.18 -0.63
C PHE A 132 -2.77 -9.00 0.65
N ALA A 133 -2.56 -8.34 1.79
CA ALA A 133 -2.36 -9.03 3.07
C ALA A 133 -3.25 -8.43 4.17
N TRP A 134 -3.53 -9.22 5.21
CA TRP A 134 -4.13 -8.73 6.43
C TRP A 134 -3.16 -7.81 7.17
N GLU A 135 -3.60 -6.59 7.47
CA GLU A 135 -2.90 -5.66 8.37
C GLU A 135 -3.29 -5.93 9.83
N ARG A 136 -4.57 -6.17 10.05
CA ARG A 136 -5.18 -6.45 11.37
C ARG A 136 -6.20 -7.57 11.24
N ARG A 137 -6.68 -8.07 12.39
CA ARG A 137 -7.62 -9.21 12.46
C ARG A 137 -8.80 -9.14 11.48
N ARG A 138 -9.30 -7.96 11.17
CA ARG A 138 -10.49 -7.75 10.30
C ARG A 138 -10.30 -6.61 9.31
N GLN A 139 -9.07 -6.28 8.98
CA GLN A 139 -8.77 -5.20 8.07
C GLN A 139 -7.60 -5.59 7.17
N LEU A 140 -7.83 -5.52 5.88
CA LEU A 140 -6.76 -5.60 4.89
C LEU A 140 -5.93 -4.33 4.92
N GLY A 141 -4.63 -4.47 4.73
CA GLY A 141 -3.76 -3.35 4.41
C GLY A 141 -3.72 -3.13 2.90
N ASN A 142 -3.46 -1.91 2.50
CA ASN A 142 -3.34 -1.54 1.09
C ASN A 142 -1.93 -1.04 0.72
N SER A 143 -0.96 -1.26 1.62
CA SER A 143 0.46 -0.94 1.36
C SER A 143 1.10 -1.90 0.37
N VAL A 144 0.47 -3.05 0.16
CA VAL A 144 0.81 -4.06 -0.85
C VAL A 144 -0.47 -4.42 -1.57
N LEU A 145 -0.54 -4.17 -2.88
CA LEU A 145 -1.78 -4.36 -3.63
C LEU A 145 -1.50 -4.68 -5.09
N TYR A 146 -2.06 -5.79 -5.56
CA TYR A 146 -2.24 -6.06 -6.98
C TYR A 146 -3.69 -6.49 -7.22
N LEU A 147 -4.31 -5.86 -8.20
CA LEU A 147 -5.63 -6.20 -8.72
C LEU A 147 -5.54 -6.18 -10.24
N ARG A 148 -6.30 -7.06 -10.88
CA ARG A 148 -6.45 -7.00 -12.33
C ARG A 148 -7.25 -5.76 -12.74
N PRO A 149 -7.05 -5.21 -13.95
CA PRO A 149 -7.84 -4.06 -14.42
C PRO A 149 -9.34 -4.30 -14.46
N ASP A 150 -9.75 -5.53 -14.70
CA ASP A 150 -11.14 -5.99 -14.76
C ASP A 150 -11.68 -6.48 -13.41
N ASP A 151 -10.91 -6.31 -12.33
CA ASP A 151 -11.34 -6.68 -10.98
C ASP A 151 -12.52 -5.81 -10.54
N PRO A 152 -13.58 -6.41 -9.96
CA PRO A 152 -14.75 -5.67 -9.52
C PRO A 152 -14.46 -4.62 -8.43
N ILE A 153 -13.36 -4.79 -7.67
CA ILE A 153 -12.88 -3.77 -6.72
C ILE A 153 -12.41 -2.52 -7.49
N VAL A 154 -11.64 -2.70 -8.56
CA VAL A 154 -11.18 -1.59 -9.42
C VAL A 154 -12.36 -0.87 -10.06
N THR A 155 -13.33 -1.62 -10.57
CA THR A 155 -14.56 -1.07 -11.15
C THR A 155 -15.36 -0.25 -10.12
N ALA A 156 -15.54 -0.76 -8.90
CA ALA A 156 -16.25 -0.04 -7.84
C ALA A 156 -15.56 1.30 -7.46
N PHE A 157 -14.23 1.35 -7.49
CA PHE A 157 -13.49 2.61 -7.31
C PHE A 157 -13.66 3.56 -8.50
N ALA A 158 -13.66 3.05 -9.73
CA ALA A 158 -13.90 3.87 -10.90
C ALA A 158 -15.31 4.48 -10.87
N ASP A 159 -16.32 3.72 -10.42
CA ASP A 159 -17.68 4.21 -10.22
C ASP A 159 -17.77 5.30 -9.15
N LEU A 160 -17.08 5.09 -8.01
CA LEU A 160 -16.99 6.11 -6.97
C LEU A 160 -16.35 7.41 -7.49
N MET A 161 -15.30 7.31 -8.28
CA MET A 161 -14.59 8.47 -8.82
C MET A 161 -15.44 9.31 -9.78
N ARG A 162 -16.48 8.73 -10.39
CA ARG A 162 -17.44 9.46 -11.24
C ARG A 162 -18.50 10.23 -10.46
N GLN A 163 -18.68 9.94 -9.16
CA GLN A 163 -19.65 10.63 -8.31
C GLN A 163 -19.11 11.99 -7.85
N ASP A 164 -19.93 13.02 -7.81
CA ASP A 164 -19.52 14.36 -7.36
C ASP A 164 -19.02 14.39 -5.91
N GLU A 165 -19.68 13.66 -5.01
CA GLU A 165 -19.41 13.72 -3.56
C GLU A 165 -18.47 12.61 -3.03
N LEU A 166 -17.97 11.72 -3.87
CA LEU A 166 -17.13 10.57 -3.45
C LEU A 166 -17.72 9.78 -2.27
N THR A 167 -19.05 9.57 -2.27
CA THR A 167 -19.74 8.83 -1.20
C THR A 167 -19.83 7.35 -1.56
N PRO A 168 -19.03 6.46 -0.92
CA PRO A 168 -19.00 5.07 -1.29
C PRO A 168 -20.28 4.32 -0.86
N ASP A 169 -20.75 3.42 -1.70
CA ASP A 169 -21.91 2.56 -1.43
C ASP A 169 -21.62 1.46 -0.39
N TRP A 170 -20.35 1.11 -0.20
CA TRP A 170 -19.87 0.17 0.83
C TRP A 170 -19.73 0.79 2.22
N LEU A 171 -20.04 2.06 2.36
CA LEU A 171 -19.98 2.73 3.67
C LEU A 171 -21.01 2.13 4.64
N ALA A 172 -20.52 1.67 5.79
CA ALA A 172 -21.39 1.12 6.82
C ALA A 172 -22.48 2.13 7.25
N LEU A 173 -23.71 1.65 7.50
CA LEU A 173 -24.87 2.48 7.81
C LEU A 173 -24.60 3.49 8.95
N ARG A 174 -23.91 3.07 10.01
CA ARG A 174 -23.51 3.97 11.12
C ARG A 174 -22.70 5.18 10.64
N HIS A 175 -21.82 5.00 9.66
CA HIS A 175 -21.01 6.09 9.12
C HIS A 175 -21.83 6.98 8.18
N ARG A 176 -22.77 6.40 7.41
CA ARG A 176 -23.73 7.17 6.60
C ARG A 176 -24.60 8.06 7.48
N LEU A 177 -25.14 7.52 8.59
CA LEU A 177 -25.93 8.29 9.54
C LEU A 177 -25.11 9.40 10.20
N THR A 178 -23.90 9.11 10.65
CA THR A 178 -23.00 10.12 11.23
C THR A 178 -22.70 11.23 10.25
N PHE A 179 -22.46 10.88 8.99
CA PHE A 179 -22.19 11.85 7.93
C PHE A 179 -23.42 12.73 7.65
N ALA A 180 -24.60 12.12 7.49
CA ALA A 180 -25.85 12.83 7.28
C ALA A 180 -26.16 13.82 8.43
N LEU A 181 -26.02 13.39 9.69
CA LEU A 181 -26.22 14.23 10.86
C LEU A 181 -25.23 15.41 10.91
N ARG A 182 -23.98 15.21 10.54
CA ARG A 182 -23.01 16.31 10.46
C ARG A 182 -23.38 17.33 9.37
N ARG A 183 -23.81 16.86 8.20
CA ARG A 183 -24.29 17.75 7.12
C ARG A 183 -25.48 18.61 7.57
N LEU A 184 -26.46 18.00 8.24
CA LEU A 184 -27.64 18.70 8.76
C LEU A 184 -27.28 19.79 9.80
N ARG A 185 -26.20 19.59 10.55
CA ARG A 185 -25.69 20.55 11.55
C ARG A 185 -24.71 21.59 10.95
N GLY A 186 -24.65 21.73 9.63
CA GLY A 186 -23.72 22.67 8.98
C GLY A 186 -22.24 22.24 9.01
N GLY A 187 -21.96 21.00 9.35
CA GLY A 187 -20.60 20.44 9.34
C GLY A 187 -20.09 20.11 7.94
N SER A 188 -18.89 19.53 7.86
CA SER A 188 -18.24 19.18 6.60
C SER A 188 -19.14 18.34 5.69
N LYS A 189 -19.18 18.73 4.41
CA LYS A 189 -19.86 18.00 3.33
C LYS A 189 -18.99 16.88 2.73
N ARG A 190 -17.74 16.74 3.15
CA ARG A 190 -16.78 15.77 2.62
C ARG A 190 -16.56 14.61 3.59
N LEU A 191 -16.70 13.40 3.08
CA LEU A 191 -16.47 12.20 3.85
C LEU A 191 -14.99 12.05 4.26
N SER A 192 -14.09 12.57 3.43
CA SER A 192 -12.64 12.67 3.68
C SER A 192 -12.28 13.40 4.98
N ASP A 193 -13.14 14.34 5.45
CA ASP A 193 -12.91 15.07 6.71
C ASP A 193 -13.27 14.26 7.96
N ILE A 194 -13.94 13.12 7.78
CA ILE A 194 -14.44 12.33 8.91
C ILE A 194 -13.49 11.19 9.24
N ARG A 195 -12.92 10.54 8.22
CA ARG A 195 -12.07 9.37 8.42
C ARG A 195 -11.03 9.23 7.31
N VAL A 196 -9.75 9.29 7.68
CA VAL A 196 -8.63 9.22 6.74
C VAL A 196 -8.59 7.91 5.94
N ALA A 197 -8.83 6.76 6.59
CA ALA A 197 -8.69 5.44 5.99
C ALA A 197 -9.93 4.95 5.20
N ILE A 198 -10.88 5.86 4.89
CA ILE A 198 -12.18 5.45 4.33
C ILE A 198 -12.07 4.93 2.90
N TYR A 199 -11.15 5.48 2.12
CA TYR A 199 -10.90 5.10 0.73
C TYR A 199 -9.77 4.08 0.57
N GLY A 200 -9.01 3.82 1.62
CA GLY A 200 -7.90 2.87 1.64
C GLY A 200 -8.28 1.51 2.25
N PRO A 201 -7.67 1.13 3.38
CA PRO A 201 -7.86 -0.18 4.00
C PRO A 201 -9.31 -0.55 4.28
N ALA A 202 -10.15 0.43 4.66
CA ALA A 202 -11.58 0.17 4.92
C ALA A 202 -12.36 -0.16 3.66
N ALA A 203 -12.08 0.56 2.56
CA ALA A 203 -12.69 0.31 1.26
C ALA A 203 -12.26 -1.06 0.71
N LEU A 204 -10.95 -1.31 0.67
CA LEU A 204 -10.41 -2.59 0.20
C LEU A 204 -11.02 -3.78 0.95
N THR A 205 -11.11 -3.68 2.29
CA THR A 205 -11.70 -4.74 3.11
C THR A 205 -13.18 -4.96 2.79
N ALA A 206 -13.95 -3.89 2.68
CA ALA A 206 -15.39 -3.98 2.41
C ALA A 206 -15.67 -4.55 1.01
N LEU A 207 -14.93 -4.12 0.00
CA LEU A 207 -15.09 -4.58 -1.37
C LEU A 207 -14.57 -6.01 -1.55
N ALA A 208 -13.42 -6.36 -0.98
CA ALA A 208 -12.92 -7.73 -1.00
C ALA A 208 -13.89 -8.72 -0.31
N ALA A 209 -14.55 -8.28 0.76
CA ALA A 209 -15.62 -9.08 1.38
C ALA A 209 -16.83 -9.22 0.47
N ARG A 210 -17.29 -8.13 -0.16
CA ARG A 210 -18.43 -8.10 -1.08
C ARG A 210 -18.26 -9.04 -2.26
N PHE A 211 -17.04 -9.06 -2.83
CA PHE A 211 -16.74 -9.83 -4.04
C PHE A 211 -16.11 -11.21 -3.76
N GLY A 212 -16.01 -11.60 -2.47
CA GLY A 212 -15.50 -12.92 -2.09
C GLY A 212 -13.98 -13.08 -2.20
N GLU A 213 -13.24 -11.97 -2.31
CA GLU A 213 -11.78 -11.99 -2.54
C GLU A 213 -10.95 -12.13 -1.26
N LEU A 214 -11.56 -12.06 -0.08
CA LEU A 214 -10.84 -12.21 1.21
C LEU A 214 -10.06 -13.54 1.32
N ARG A 215 -10.46 -14.58 0.60
CA ARG A 215 -9.78 -15.88 0.54
C ARG A 215 -8.36 -15.81 0.00
N HIS A 216 -8.02 -14.75 -0.74
CA HIS A 216 -6.71 -14.52 -1.33
C HIS A 216 -5.77 -13.71 -0.41
N ALA A 217 -6.30 -13.19 0.70
CA ALA A 217 -5.51 -12.37 1.61
C ALA A 217 -4.38 -13.18 2.26
N LEU A 218 -3.16 -12.70 2.08
CA LEU A 218 -1.98 -13.27 2.74
C LEU A 218 -2.04 -13.06 4.26
N PRO A 219 -1.38 -13.91 5.04
CA PRO A 219 -1.26 -13.71 6.48
C PRO A 219 -0.67 -12.35 6.83
N LYS A 220 -1.07 -11.78 7.97
CA LYS A 220 -0.55 -10.49 8.47
C LYS A 220 0.98 -10.46 8.48
N LYS A 221 1.62 -11.53 8.91
CA LYS A 221 3.08 -11.57 9.05
C LYS A 221 3.83 -11.38 7.73
N SER A 222 3.19 -11.67 6.58
CA SER A 222 3.85 -11.57 5.28
C SER A 222 4.37 -10.15 4.98
N PHE A 223 3.70 -9.10 5.48
CA PHE A 223 4.12 -7.70 5.30
C PHE A 223 3.97 -6.81 6.53
N TYR A 224 3.17 -7.19 7.52
CA TYR A 224 2.80 -6.32 8.65
C TYR A 224 3.30 -6.84 10.00
N ALA A 225 4.39 -7.63 10.00
CA ALA A 225 4.96 -8.21 11.22
C ALA A 225 5.38 -7.14 12.24
N VAL A 226 5.95 -6.01 11.78
CA VAL A 226 6.45 -4.91 12.65
C VAL A 226 5.55 -3.69 12.67
N HIS A 227 4.51 -3.62 11.83
CA HIS A 227 3.71 -2.41 11.63
C HIS A 227 3.04 -1.89 12.93
N ALA A 228 2.52 -2.78 13.75
CA ALA A 228 1.87 -2.41 15.02
C ALA A 228 2.87 -2.04 16.11
N GLU A 229 4.10 -2.51 16.01
CA GLU A 229 5.16 -2.38 17.00
C GLU A 229 6.43 -1.78 16.38
N PRO A 230 6.45 -0.46 16.07
CA PRO A 230 7.60 0.18 15.40
C PRO A 230 8.93 0.00 16.16
N LYS A 231 8.89 -0.24 17.46
CA LYS A 231 10.07 -0.53 18.27
C LYS A 231 10.87 -1.71 17.72
N LEU A 232 10.20 -2.75 17.23
CA LEU A 232 10.85 -3.93 16.64
C LEU A 232 11.74 -3.58 15.44
N PHE A 233 11.48 -2.45 14.79
CA PHE A 233 12.25 -1.99 13.66
C PHE A 233 13.31 -0.95 14.05
N PHE A 234 12.97 0.00 14.91
CA PHE A 234 13.80 1.17 15.19
C PHE A 234 14.72 1.04 16.42
N GLU A 235 14.44 0.09 17.31
CA GLU A 235 15.22 -0.08 18.55
C GLU A 235 16.05 -1.37 18.50
N PRO A 236 17.16 -1.46 19.24
CA PRO A 236 17.98 -2.68 19.31
C PRO A 236 17.14 -3.87 19.77
N THR A 237 17.06 -4.89 18.95
CA THR A 237 16.31 -6.12 19.22
C THR A 237 16.96 -7.32 18.53
N ASN A 238 16.68 -8.54 18.99
CA ASN A 238 17.03 -9.73 18.23
C ASN A 238 15.99 -9.96 17.13
N PHE A 239 16.30 -9.54 15.91
CA PHE A 239 15.44 -9.68 14.74
C PHE A 239 15.81 -10.88 13.83
N SER A 240 16.77 -11.72 14.22
CA SER A 240 17.26 -12.83 13.39
C SER A 240 16.14 -13.79 12.98
N ALA A 241 15.26 -14.13 13.93
CA ALA A 241 14.11 -14.99 13.64
C ALA A 241 13.13 -14.34 12.66
N LEU A 242 12.97 -13.01 12.70
CA LEU A 242 12.08 -12.29 11.81
C LEU A 242 12.59 -12.29 10.36
N ILE A 243 13.87 -12.02 10.14
CA ILE A 243 14.44 -12.02 8.78
C ILE A 243 14.62 -13.44 8.22
N ALA A 244 14.71 -14.47 9.08
CA ALA A 244 14.82 -15.87 8.69
C ALA A 244 13.45 -16.53 8.44
N ASP A 245 12.33 -15.91 8.83
CA ASP A 245 10.99 -16.50 8.66
C ASP A 245 10.63 -16.57 7.16
N PRO A 246 10.40 -17.78 6.60
CA PRO A 246 10.08 -17.93 5.18
C PRO A 246 8.76 -17.31 4.76
N ASP A 247 7.85 -17.05 5.69
CA ASP A 247 6.53 -16.47 5.41
C ASP A 247 6.54 -14.94 5.43
N ILE A 248 7.62 -14.30 5.88
CA ILE A 248 7.80 -12.84 5.81
C ILE A 248 8.44 -12.49 4.47
N ILE A 249 7.70 -11.76 3.65
CA ILE A 249 8.14 -11.31 2.31
C ILE A 249 8.75 -9.92 2.41
N GLY A 250 8.13 -9.06 3.18
CA GLY A 250 8.58 -7.70 3.42
C GLY A 250 8.00 -7.14 4.73
N LEU A 251 8.42 -5.94 5.07
CA LEU A 251 8.02 -5.26 6.29
C LEU A 251 7.48 -3.87 5.97
N HIS A 252 6.18 -3.67 6.14
CA HIS A 252 5.59 -2.33 6.10
C HIS A 252 5.88 -1.61 7.42
N ILE A 253 6.59 -0.50 7.31
CA ILE A 253 7.11 0.25 8.45
C ILE A 253 6.28 1.53 8.60
N SER A 254 5.62 1.69 9.77
CA SER A 254 4.97 2.96 10.10
C SER A 254 5.98 3.86 10.83
N PRO A 255 6.62 4.83 10.13
CA PRO A 255 7.75 5.57 10.70
C PRO A 255 7.35 6.52 11.82
N LYS A 256 6.09 7.00 11.87
CA LYS A 256 5.58 7.95 12.89
C LYS A 256 6.56 9.09 13.18
N GLY A 257 7.13 9.70 12.12
CA GLY A 257 8.11 10.78 12.23
C GLY A 257 9.57 10.32 12.42
N ARG A 258 9.85 9.02 12.50
CA ARG A 258 11.22 8.49 12.69
C ARG A 258 11.99 8.25 11.37
N GLY A 259 11.36 8.43 10.22
CA GLY A 259 11.95 8.09 8.92
C GLY A 259 13.23 8.86 8.57
N SER A 260 13.39 10.08 9.13
CA SER A 260 14.59 10.93 8.97
C SER A 260 15.60 10.76 10.11
N GLN A 261 15.28 9.98 11.15
CA GLN A 261 16.22 9.74 12.24
C GLN A 261 17.33 8.77 11.80
N PRO A 262 18.58 8.95 12.28
CA PRO A 262 19.63 8.00 12.00
C PRO A 262 19.29 6.62 12.57
N PRO A 263 19.70 5.53 11.90
CA PRO A 263 19.52 4.18 12.41
C PRO A 263 20.25 3.99 13.75
N VAL A 264 19.58 3.34 14.70
CA VAL A 264 20.20 2.98 15.99
C VAL A 264 20.95 1.67 15.83
N GLN A 265 22.20 1.61 16.26
CA GLN A 265 23.02 0.41 16.20
C GLN A 265 22.32 -0.79 16.87
N GLY A 266 22.37 -1.96 16.25
CA GLY A 266 21.67 -3.17 16.72
C GLY A 266 20.18 -3.21 16.42
N SER A 267 19.61 -2.19 15.77
CA SER A 267 18.24 -2.21 15.29
C SER A 267 18.12 -2.88 13.91
N LEU A 268 16.93 -3.36 13.58
CA LEU A 268 16.62 -3.85 12.25
C LEU A 268 16.77 -2.75 11.19
N TYR A 269 16.51 -1.48 11.56
CA TYR A 269 16.75 -0.34 10.66
C TYR A 269 18.23 -0.17 10.34
N ALA A 270 19.13 -0.30 11.33
CA ALA A 270 20.57 -0.22 11.08
C ALA A 270 21.05 -1.33 10.14
N TRP A 271 20.60 -2.56 10.36
CA TRP A 271 20.87 -3.69 9.46
C TRP A 271 20.37 -3.43 8.03
N ALA A 272 19.15 -2.91 7.88
CA ALA A 272 18.60 -2.60 6.57
C ALA A 272 19.35 -1.45 5.87
N ALA A 273 19.73 -0.41 6.62
CA ALA A 273 20.50 0.71 6.11
C ALA A 273 21.91 0.31 5.69
N GLU A 274 22.58 -0.60 6.41
CA GLU A 274 23.88 -1.15 6.02
C GLU A 274 23.77 -2.00 4.75
N ARG A 275 22.73 -2.83 4.64
CA ARG A 275 22.54 -3.76 3.54
C ARG A 275 22.08 -3.08 2.24
N PHE A 276 21.21 -2.07 2.33
CA PHE A 276 20.55 -1.43 1.20
C PHE A 276 20.83 0.08 1.11
N GLY A 277 21.53 0.67 2.06
CA GLY A 277 21.68 2.12 2.17
C GLY A 277 22.73 2.74 1.22
N ARG A 278 23.53 1.92 0.54
CA ARG A 278 24.61 2.37 -0.38
C ARG A 278 24.14 2.45 -1.81
#